data_0ec8cad3287dd3d9cd55e9e9b90e484b
#
_entry.id   0ec8cad3287dd3d9cd55e9e9b90e484b
#
_cell.length_a   1.000
_cell.length_b   1.000
_cell.length_c   1.000
_cell.angle_alpha   90.00
_cell.angle_beta   90.00
_cell.angle_gamma   90.00
#
_symmetry.space_group_name_H-M   'P 1'
#
loop_
_entity.id
_entity.type
_entity.pdbx_description
1 polymer ?
#
loop_
_entity_poly.entity_id
_entity_poly.type
_entity_poly.pdbx_seq_one_letter_code
_entity_poly.pdbx_strand_id
1 'polypeptide(L)'
;MGSQRRVFVLDSSNRRRAELTWELTKSGLAAQPMETLEELLALGPPIGAIFVHMSHPAAVKGLVAFRDRFDQWFPVIVYCQQRDLAEIVDVIRDGASDYLEYPFTGEKACERLDRVIARSDCERAQHDLRVGALKRLEPLSKREREVLMHVSRGDSSKVIARNLSISPRTVELHRANLLNKLDAHSTAEAVRIAMEGGDMTLGITGEA
;
A
#
# COMPACT_ATOMS: atom_id res chain seq x y z
N MET A 1 -10.74 7.70 -26.76
CA MET A 1 -9.31 8.07 -26.77
C MET A 1 -8.81 7.82 -25.37
N GLY A 2 -8.03 6.74 -25.14
CA GLY A 2 -7.48 6.43 -23.82
C GLY A 2 -6.52 7.56 -23.39
N SER A 3 -6.68 8.04 -22.17
CA SER A 3 -5.76 9.02 -21.58
C SER A 3 -4.36 8.41 -21.54
N GLN A 4 -3.42 8.96 -22.29
CA GLN A 4 -2.02 8.55 -22.25
C GLN A 4 -1.49 8.73 -20.83
N ARG A 5 -0.89 7.68 -20.25
CA ARG A 5 -0.28 7.76 -18.91
C ARG A 5 0.88 8.73 -18.93
N ARG A 6 0.84 9.72 -18.06
CA ARG A 6 1.92 10.69 -17.90
C ARG A 6 3.06 10.06 -17.10
N VAL A 7 4.28 10.27 -17.58
CA VAL A 7 5.50 9.86 -16.87
C VAL A 7 6.54 10.98 -16.93
N PHE A 8 7.40 11.06 -15.93
CA PHE A 8 8.48 12.03 -15.85
C PHE A 8 9.82 11.30 -15.88
N VAL A 9 10.80 11.86 -16.60
CA VAL A 9 12.17 11.32 -16.69
C VAL A 9 13.12 12.30 -16.02
N LEU A 10 13.56 11.99 -14.81
CA LEU A 10 14.50 12.79 -14.03
C LEU A 10 15.92 12.28 -14.22
N ASP A 11 16.71 12.98 -15.01
CA ASP A 11 18.13 12.65 -15.30
C ASP A 11 18.94 13.89 -15.61
N SER A 12 20.09 14.06 -14.98
CA SER A 12 21.02 15.16 -15.26
C SER A 12 21.72 15.06 -16.63
N SER A 13 21.79 13.86 -17.22
CA SER A 13 22.37 13.66 -18.53
C SER A 13 21.36 13.98 -19.64
N ASN A 14 21.60 15.05 -20.39
CA ASN A 14 20.76 15.44 -21.54
C ASN A 14 20.56 14.30 -22.54
N ARG A 15 21.62 13.53 -22.81
CA ARG A 15 21.57 12.43 -23.77
C ARG A 15 20.67 11.29 -23.27
N ARG A 16 20.89 10.76 -22.08
CA ARG A 16 20.06 9.68 -21.54
C ARG A 16 18.63 10.11 -21.34
N ARG A 17 18.42 11.33 -20.85
CA ARG A 17 17.10 11.93 -20.67
C ARG A 17 16.32 11.97 -21.99
N ALA A 18 16.96 12.44 -23.07
CA ALA A 18 16.33 12.48 -24.39
C ALA A 18 16.06 11.09 -24.96
N GLU A 19 17.03 10.17 -24.89
CA GLU A 19 16.90 8.78 -25.34
C GLU A 19 15.74 8.07 -24.61
N LEU A 20 15.69 8.15 -23.30
CA LEU A 20 14.63 7.51 -22.51
C LEU A 20 13.26 8.15 -22.74
N THR A 21 13.19 9.49 -22.79
CA THR A 21 11.93 10.19 -23.09
C THR A 21 11.37 9.75 -24.44
N TRP A 22 12.22 9.61 -25.45
CA TRP A 22 11.82 9.14 -26.76
C TRP A 22 11.32 7.68 -26.74
N GLU A 23 12.03 6.78 -26.09
CA GLU A 23 11.63 5.37 -25.94
C GLU A 23 10.27 5.23 -25.26
N LEU A 24 10.05 5.94 -24.15
CA LEU A 24 8.79 5.92 -23.41
C LEU A 24 7.64 6.50 -24.24
N THR A 25 7.88 7.59 -24.96
CA THR A 25 6.89 8.22 -25.84
C THR A 25 6.50 7.30 -26.99
N LYS A 26 7.47 6.65 -27.61
CA LYS A 26 7.24 5.66 -28.67
C LYS A 26 6.38 4.48 -28.20
N SER A 27 6.46 4.12 -26.92
CA SER A 27 5.67 3.05 -26.31
C SER A 27 4.30 3.52 -25.79
N GLY A 28 3.87 4.74 -26.15
CA GLY A 28 2.53 5.23 -25.86
C GLY A 28 2.37 5.95 -24.52
N LEU A 29 3.48 6.26 -23.82
CA LEU A 29 3.46 7.06 -22.59
C LEU A 29 3.62 8.55 -22.93
N ALA A 30 3.00 9.42 -22.14
CA ALA A 30 3.22 10.88 -22.24
C ALA A 30 4.44 11.25 -21.38
N ALA A 31 5.65 11.05 -21.94
CA ALA A 31 6.90 11.24 -21.22
C ALA A 31 7.35 12.71 -21.25
N GLN A 32 7.69 13.26 -20.07
CA GLN A 32 8.16 14.62 -19.89
C GLN A 32 9.56 14.61 -19.27
N PRO A 33 10.58 15.19 -19.93
CA PRO A 33 11.94 15.26 -19.40
C PRO A 33 12.05 16.31 -18.29
N MET A 34 12.81 15.98 -17.22
CA MET A 34 13.17 16.86 -16.12
C MET A 34 14.67 16.74 -15.84
N GLU A 35 15.32 17.88 -15.64
CA GLU A 35 16.75 17.90 -15.35
C GLU A 35 17.02 17.79 -13.86
N THR A 36 16.21 18.47 -13.05
CA THR A 36 16.37 18.53 -11.60
C THR A 36 15.10 18.16 -10.85
N LEU A 37 15.27 17.80 -9.59
CA LEU A 37 14.13 17.54 -8.70
C LEU A 37 13.30 18.80 -8.46
N GLU A 38 13.94 19.96 -8.35
CA GLU A 38 13.29 21.26 -8.13
C GLU A 38 12.35 21.60 -9.28
N GLU A 39 12.78 21.34 -10.51
CA GLU A 39 11.97 21.54 -11.72
C GLU A 39 10.70 20.66 -11.66
N LEU A 40 10.84 19.40 -11.27
CA LEU A 40 9.72 18.48 -11.12
C LEU A 40 8.76 18.92 -10.00
N LEU A 41 9.29 19.29 -8.83
CA LEU A 41 8.49 19.71 -7.70
C LEU A 41 7.75 21.03 -7.91
N ALA A 42 8.29 21.91 -8.76
CA ALA A 42 7.66 23.18 -9.14
C ALA A 42 6.37 22.99 -9.96
N LEU A 43 6.18 21.83 -10.60
CA LEU A 43 4.94 21.50 -11.31
C LEU A 43 3.77 21.16 -10.36
N GLY A 44 4.03 21.02 -9.07
CA GLY A 44 3.08 20.48 -8.11
C GLY A 44 3.10 18.95 -8.08
N PRO A 45 2.15 18.31 -7.34
CA PRO A 45 2.11 16.87 -7.22
C PRO A 45 2.04 16.19 -8.59
N PRO A 46 3.00 15.31 -8.95
CA PRO A 46 3.00 14.65 -10.24
C PRO A 46 1.82 13.68 -10.37
N ILE A 47 1.01 13.86 -11.39
CA ILE A 47 -0.02 12.91 -11.77
C ILE A 47 0.61 11.92 -12.75
N GLY A 48 1.41 11.00 -12.26
CA GLY A 48 2.08 10.01 -13.10
C GLY A 48 3.30 9.37 -12.43
N ALA A 49 3.95 8.44 -13.13
CA ALA A 49 5.15 7.78 -12.66
C ALA A 49 6.41 8.62 -12.91
N ILE A 50 7.42 8.42 -12.08
CA ILE A 50 8.71 9.10 -12.20
C ILE A 50 9.81 8.06 -12.43
N PHE A 51 10.54 8.18 -13.52
CA PHE A 51 11.77 7.44 -13.79
C PHE A 51 12.95 8.31 -13.36
N VAL A 52 13.72 7.84 -12.36
CA VAL A 52 14.83 8.59 -11.76
C VAL A 52 16.15 7.88 -12.03
N HIS A 53 17.12 8.60 -12.59
CA HIS A 53 18.47 8.04 -12.71
C HIS A 53 19.20 8.07 -11.34
N MET A 54 19.96 7.01 -11.03
CA MET A 54 20.69 6.88 -9.75
C MET A 54 21.82 7.90 -9.53
N SER A 55 22.10 8.79 -10.51
CA SER A 55 22.96 9.97 -10.26
C SER A 55 22.31 10.98 -9.29
N HIS A 56 21.03 10.82 -8.99
CA HIS A 56 20.27 11.65 -8.05
C HIS A 56 19.81 10.83 -6.83
N PRO A 57 20.70 10.29 -5.99
CA PRO A 57 20.28 9.41 -4.88
C PRO A 57 19.39 10.14 -3.85
N ALA A 58 19.59 11.44 -3.66
CA ALA A 58 18.73 12.25 -2.80
C ALA A 58 17.32 12.50 -3.39
N ALA A 59 17.14 12.34 -4.70
CA ALA A 59 15.86 12.59 -5.35
C ALA A 59 14.80 11.58 -4.90
N VAL A 60 15.14 10.32 -4.69
CA VAL A 60 14.19 9.29 -4.22
C VAL A 60 13.62 9.67 -2.87
N LYS A 61 14.47 10.02 -1.89
CA LYS A 61 14.02 10.49 -0.56
C LYS A 61 13.18 11.77 -0.65
N GLY A 62 13.60 12.71 -1.51
CA GLY A 62 12.86 13.94 -1.75
C GLY A 62 11.46 13.69 -2.33
N LEU A 63 11.33 12.76 -3.28
CA LEU A 63 10.07 12.36 -3.90
C LEU A 63 9.15 11.62 -2.92
N VAL A 64 9.72 10.77 -2.07
CA VAL A 64 8.97 10.07 -1.01
C VAL A 64 8.42 11.08 0.00
N ALA A 65 9.27 11.98 0.50
CA ALA A 65 8.84 13.04 1.43
C ALA A 65 7.75 13.95 0.81
N PHE A 66 7.87 14.24 -0.49
CA PHE A 66 6.86 14.99 -1.22
C PHE A 66 5.53 14.24 -1.33
N ARG A 67 5.57 12.95 -1.64
CA ARG A 67 4.41 12.05 -1.69
C ARG A 67 3.67 12.04 -0.34
N ASP A 68 4.41 11.89 0.75
CA ASP A 68 3.85 11.83 2.11
C ASP A 68 3.23 13.17 2.52
N ARG A 69 3.85 14.30 2.13
CA ARG A 69 3.34 15.63 2.42
C ARG A 69 2.00 15.94 1.76
N PHE A 70 1.76 15.41 0.55
CA PHE A 70 0.55 15.71 -0.24
C PHE A 70 -0.47 14.59 -0.25
N ASP A 71 -0.21 13.49 0.48
CA ASP A 71 -1.05 12.28 0.50
C ASP A 71 -1.37 11.77 -0.93
N GLN A 72 -0.39 11.92 -1.83
CA GLN A 72 -0.51 11.50 -3.23
C GLN A 72 0.51 10.44 -3.56
N TRP A 73 0.02 9.25 -3.86
CA TRP A 73 0.87 8.16 -4.29
C TRP A 73 1.18 8.24 -5.79
N PHE A 74 2.44 8.05 -6.13
CA PHE A 74 2.95 7.85 -7.48
C PHE A 74 4.14 6.90 -7.48
N PRO A 75 4.33 6.08 -8.55
CA PRO A 75 5.48 5.20 -8.67
C PRO A 75 6.77 5.98 -8.89
N VAL A 76 7.82 5.59 -8.17
CA VAL A 76 9.20 6.04 -8.41
C VAL A 76 10.00 4.83 -8.88
N ILE A 77 10.36 4.78 -10.15
CA ILE A 77 11.15 3.71 -10.77
C ILE A 77 12.56 4.23 -10.98
N VAL A 78 13.52 3.60 -10.34
CA VAL A 78 14.92 4.00 -10.44
C VAL A 78 15.61 3.24 -11.56
N TYR A 79 16.55 3.89 -12.27
CA TYR A 79 17.34 3.24 -13.29
C TYR A 79 18.81 3.66 -13.28
N CYS A 80 19.68 2.73 -13.66
CA CYS A 80 21.11 3.00 -13.90
C CYS A 80 21.73 1.94 -14.82
N GLN A 81 22.97 2.15 -15.26
CA GLN A 81 23.66 1.22 -16.15
C GLN A 81 24.14 -0.03 -15.43
N GLN A 82 24.90 0.10 -14.40
CA GLN A 82 25.42 -1.03 -13.61
C GLN A 82 25.67 -0.58 -12.18
N ARG A 83 25.12 -1.30 -11.19
CA ARG A 83 25.27 -0.97 -9.79
C ARG A 83 25.41 -2.21 -8.94
N ASP A 84 26.03 -2.02 -7.78
CA ASP A 84 26.05 -3.05 -6.74
C ASP A 84 24.63 -3.33 -6.23
N LEU A 85 24.36 -4.60 -5.98
CA LEU A 85 23.07 -5.04 -5.44
C LEU A 85 22.71 -4.32 -4.14
N ALA A 86 23.71 -4.01 -3.31
CA ALA A 86 23.52 -3.27 -2.06
C ALA A 86 22.94 -1.87 -2.30
N GLU A 87 23.44 -1.12 -3.28
CA GLU A 87 22.93 0.21 -3.64
C GLU A 87 21.50 0.15 -4.14
N ILE A 88 21.13 -0.90 -4.89
CA ILE A 88 19.77 -1.11 -5.37
C ILE A 88 18.83 -1.38 -4.18
N VAL A 89 19.24 -2.22 -3.24
CA VAL A 89 18.47 -2.52 -2.03
C VAL A 89 18.24 -1.26 -1.20
N ASP A 90 19.26 -0.43 -1.04
CA ASP A 90 19.14 0.82 -0.28
C ASP A 90 18.16 1.79 -0.92
N VAL A 91 18.17 1.95 -2.23
CA VAL A 91 17.24 2.80 -2.96
C VAL A 91 15.79 2.30 -2.86
N ILE A 92 15.58 0.99 -2.90
CA ILE A 92 14.24 0.40 -2.66
C ILE A 92 13.78 0.65 -1.21
N ARG A 93 14.67 0.53 -0.22
CA ARG A 93 14.36 0.87 1.18
C ARG A 93 14.06 2.36 1.37
N ASP A 94 14.71 3.22 0.60
CA ASP A 94 14.45 4.66 0.58
C ASP A 94 13.08 5.02 -0.04
N GLY A 95 12.35 4.02 -0.58
CA GLY A 95 10.97 4.14 -1.06
C GLY A 95 10.80 4.15 -2.57
N ALA A 96 11.82 3.78 -3.35
CA ALA A 96 11.64 3.48 -4.77
C ALA A 96 10.70 2.27 -4.94
N SER A 97 9.83 2.36 -5.93
CA SER A 97 8.83 1.33 -6.20
C SER A 97 9.38 0.14 -6.98
N ASP A 98 10.39 0.39 -7.83
CA ASP A 98 11.07 -0.64 -8.63
C ASP A 98 12.41 -0.11 -9.18
N TYR A 99 13.20 -1.02 -9.77
CA TYR A 99 14.49 -0.75 -10.39
C TYR A 99 14.55 -1.32 -11.81
N LEU A 100 15.18 -0.59 -12.73
CA LEU A 100 15.46 -1.01 -14.11
C LEU A 100 16.92 -0.80 -14.47
N GLU A 101 17.55 -1.82 -15.06
CA GLU A 101 18.88 -1.71 -15.62
C GLU A 101 18.83 -1.02 -16.99
N TYR A 102 19.55 0.09 -17.13
CA TYR A 102 19.64 0.84 -18.38
C TYR A 102 20.79 0.30 -19.28
N PRO A 103 20.61 0.21 -20.59
CA PRO A 103 19.44 0.63 -21.36
C PRO A 103 18.29 -0.40 -21.31
N PHE A 104 17.06 0.08 -21.40
CA PHE A 104 15.86 -0.74 -21.48
C PHE A 104 14.89 -0.20 -22.54
N THR A 105 14.04 -1.07 -23.05
CA THR A 105 13.00 -0.70 -24.02
C THR A 105 11.80 -0.06 -23.33
N GLY A 106 11.07 0.78 -24.05
CA GLY A 106 9.84 1.36 -23.52
C GLY A 106 8.78 0.30 -23.17
N GLU A 107 8.75 -0.87 -23.86
CA GLU A 107 7.88 -2.00 -23.52
C GLU A 107 8.19 -2.53 -22.13
N LYS A 108 9.49 -2.73 -21.81
CA LYS A 108 9.93 -3.18 -20.48
C LYS A 108 9.58 -2.15 -19.40
N ALA A 109 9.67 -0.87 -19.71
CA ALA A 109 9.26 0.19 -18.80
C ALA A 109 7.75 0.14 -18.53
N CYS A 110 6.93 -0.04 -19.57
CA CYS A 110 5.47 -0.21 -19.43
C CYS A 110 5.12 -1.43 -18.58
N GLU A 111 5.73 -2.58 -18.84
CA GLU A 111 5.52 -3.81 -18.06
C GLU A 111 5.83 -3.61 -16.57
N ARG A 112 6.95 -2.94 -16.26
CA ARG A 112 7.33 -2.66 -14.88
C ARG A 112 6.38 -1.67 -14.22
N LEU A 113 6.01 -0.62 -14.94
CA LEU A 113 5.05 0.36 -14.46
C LEU A 113 3.70 -0.29 -14.15
N ASP A 114 3.20 -1.17 -15.02
CA ASP A 114 1.96 -1.90 -14.80
C ASP A 114 2.01 -2.78 -13.55
N ARG A 115 3.13 -3.48 -13.32
CA ARG A 115 3.33 -4.29 -12.10
C ARG A 115 3.33 -3.44 -10.84
N VAL A 116 4.02 -2.30 -10.87
CA VAL A 116 4.11 -1.40 -9.71
C VAL A 116 2.73 -0.82 -9.38
N ILE A 117 1.97 -0.39 -10.39
CA ILE A 117 0.62 0.14 -10.20
C ILE A 117 -0.30 -0.95 -9.63
N ALA A 118 -0.33 -2.14 -10.23
CA ALA A 118 -1.17 -3.24 -9.77
C ALA A 118 -0.86 -3.66 -8.33
N ARG A 119 0.43 -3.69 -7.95
CA ARG A 119 0.85 -3.98 -6.58
C ARG A 119 0.39 -2.91 -5.60
N SER A 120 0.54 -1.64 -5.96
CA SER A 120 0.16 -0.52 -5.11
C SER A 120 -1.35 -0.38 -4.95
N ASP A 121 -2.12 -0.67 -5.99
CA ASP A 121 -3.58 -0.70 -5.92
C ASP A 121 -4.05 -1.81 -4.96
N CYS A 122 -3.39 -2.97 -4.99
CA CYS A 122 -3.66 -4.06 -4.05
C CYS A 122 -3.32 -3.66 -2.60
N GLU A 123 -2.15 -3.07 -2.38
CA GLU A 123 -1.71 -2.59 -1.05
C GLU A 123 -2.64 -1.51 -0.50
N ARG A 124 -3.10 -0.58 -1.34
CA ARG A 124 -4.09 0.45 -0.98
C ARG A 124 -5.43 -0.16 -0.62
N ALA A 125 -5.95 -1.05 -1.46
CA ALA A 125 -7.21 -1.72 -1.19
C ALA A 125 -7.17 -2.48 0.15
N GLN A 126 -6.06 -3.17 0.45
CA GLN A 126 -5.85 -3.83 1.74
C GLN A 126 -5.79 -2.83 2.90
N HIS A 127 -5.10 -1.70 2.70
CA HIS A 127 -5.04 -0.63 3.71
C HIS A 127 -6.42 -0.04 3.99
N ASP A 128 -7.19 0.29 2.95
CA ASP A 128 -8.52 0.86 3.07
C ASP A 128 -9.50 -0.10 3.77
N LEU A 129 -9.42 -1.40 3.42
CA LEU A 129 -10.18 -2.46 4.12
C LEU A 129 -9.82 -2.51 5.59
N ARG A 130 -8.53 -2.47 5.93
CA ARG A 130 -8.05 -2.49 7.31
C ARG A 130 -8.52 -1.26 8.10
N VAL A 131 -8.36 -0.07 7.54
CA VAL A 131 -8.81 1.18 8.17
C VAL A 131 -10.32 1.18 8.37
N GLY A 132 -11.08 0.74 7.37
CA GLY A 132 -12.53 0.57 7.45
C GLY A 132 -12.94 -0.42 8.56
N ALA A 133 -12.26 -1.56 8.64
CA ALA A 133 -12.51 -2.56 9.67
C ALA A 133 -12.19 -2.04 11.08
N LEU A 134 -11.05 -1.34 11.26
CA LEU A 134 -10.68 -0.75 12.56
C LEU A 134 -11.73 0.26 13.05
N LYS A 135 -12.25 1.12 12.18
CA LYS A 135 -13.33 2.07 12.52
C LYS A 135 -14.60 1.36 12.96
N ARG A 136 -14.95 0.24 12.31
CA ARG A 136 -16.12 -0.59 12.70
C ARG A 136 -15.90 -1.31 14.04
N LEU A 137 -14.66 -1.69 14.36
CA LEU A 137 -14.32 -2.37 15.63
C LEU A 137 -14.21 -1.40 16.82
N GLU A 138 -13.95 -0.10 16.57
CA GLU A 138 -13.76 0.91 17.62
C GLU A 138 -14.92 0.96 18.65
N PRO A 139 -16.23 0.92 18.27
CA PRO A 139 -17.36 1.00 19.18
C PRO A 139 -17.54 -0.23 20.08
N LEU A 140 -16.81 -1.32 19.83
CA LEU A 140 -16.96 -2.54 20.62
C LEU A 140 -16.41 -2.35 22.05
N SER A 141 -17.20 -2.74 23.04
CA SER A 141 -16.73 -2.86 24.42
C SER A 141 -15.71 -3.98 24.58
N LYS A 142 -14.94 -3.97 25.67
CA LYS A 142 -13.98 -5.03 25.99
C LYS A 142 -14.65 -6.43 25.96
N ARG A 143 -15.85 -6.54 26.53
CA ARG A 143 -16.60 -7.81 26.56
C ARG A 143 -17.07 -8.27 25.18
N GLU A 144 -17.50 -7.36 24.35
CA GLU A 144 -17.89 -7.69 22.97
C GLU A 144 -16.68 -8.15 22.14
N ARG A 145 -15.50 -7.53 22.34
CA ARG A 145 -14.24 -7.99 21.72
C ARG A 145 -13.83 -9.38 22.20
N GLU A 146 -13.90 -9.66 23.50
CA GLU A 146 -13.63 -10.99 24.06
C GLU A 146 -14.56 -12.05 23.46
N VAL A 147 -15.86 -11.76 23.36
CA VAL A 147 -16.83 -12.65 22.71
C VAL A 147 -16.52 -12.84 21.24
N LEU A 148 -16.20 -11.78 20.50
CA LEU A 148 -15.83 -11.85 19.08
C LEU A 148 -14.60 -12.73 18.86
N MET A 149 -13.59 -12.61 19.71
CA MET A 149 -12.37 -13.44 19.68
C MET A 149 -12.68 -14.92 19.88
N HIS A 150 -13.56 -15.27 20.83
CA HIS A 150 -13.97 -16.65 21.05
C HIS A 150 -14.79 -17.19 19.87
N VAL A 151 -15.68 -16.37 19.33
CA VAL A 151 -16.49 -16.71 18.15
C VAL A 151 -15.59 -16.98 16.93
N SER A 152 -14.53 -16.24 16.75
CA SER A 152 -13.58 -16.44 15.64
C SER A 152 -12.81 -17.76 15.74
N ARG A 153 -12.65 -18.29 16.96
CA ARG A 153 -12.06 -19.63 17.21
C ARG A 153 -13.06 -20.76 17.02
N GLY A 154 -14.33 -20.46 16.76
CA GLY A 154 -15.38 -21.45 16.62
C GLY A 154 -16.00 -21.90 17.95
N ASP A 155 -15.74 -21.20 19.06
CA ASP A 155 -16.27 -21.57 20.38
C ASP A 155 -17.79 -21.43 20.41
N SER A 156 -18.46 -22.45 20.98
CA SER A 156 -19.90 -22.37 21.21
C SER A 156 -20.23 -21.43 22.37
N SER A 157 -21.45 -20.88 22.39
CA SER A 157 -21.88 -19.96 23.45
C SER A 157 -21.77 -20.57 24.87
N LYS A 158 -21.85 -21.90 25.00
CA LYS A 158 -21.61 -22.60 26.29
C LYS A 158 -20.12 -22.56 26.69
N VAL A 159 -19.22 -22.71 25.74
CA VAL A 159 -17.76 -22.64 25.98
C VAL A 159 -17.37 -21.20 26.33
N ILE A 160 -17.86 -20.22 25.56
CA ILE A 160 -17.62 -18.78 25.79
C ILE A 160 -18.12 -18.39 27.19
N ALA A 161 -19.32 -18.79 27.56
CA ALA A 161 -19.94 -18.53 28.88
C ALA A 161 -19.06 -19.00 30.02
N ARG A 162 -18.53 -20.22 29.90
CA ARG A 162 -17.63 -20.81 30.92
C ARG A 162 -16.30 -20.05 30.99
N ASN A 163 -15.68 -19.75 29.83
CA ASN A 163 -14.39 -19.09 29.79
C ASN A 163 -14.44 -17.64 30.31
N LEU A 164 -15.55 -16.95 30.05
CA LEU A 164 -15.76 -15.56 30.49
C LEU A 164 -16.48 -15.44 31.84
N SER A 165 -16.87 -16.56 32.48
CA SER A 165 -17.61 -16.61 33.76
C SER A 165 -18.93 -15.83 33.72
N ILE A 166 -19.70 -15.96 32.62
CA ILE A 166 -21.02 -15.35 32.42
C ILE A 166 -22.05 -16.41 31.98
N SER A 167 -23.32 -16.03 31.92
CA SER A 167 -24.36 -16.94 31.44
C SER A 167 -24.35 -17.11 29.93
N PRO A 168 -24.77 -18.24 29.34
CA PRO A 168 -24.94 -18.38 27.89
C PRO A 168 -25.89 -17.33 27.31
N ARG A 169 -26.94 -16.94 28.06
CA ARG A 169 -27.87 -15.87 27.66
C ARG A 169 -27.16 -14.51 27.53
N THR A 170 -26.22 -14.25 28.45
CA THR A 170 -25.39 -13.03 28.40
C THR A 170 -24.45 -13.03 27.17
N VAL A 171 -23.91 -14.21 26.82
CA VAL A 171 -23.10 -14.36 25.60
C VAL A 171 -23.92 -14.04 24.35
N GLU A 172 -25.16 -14.57 24.25
CA GLU A 172 -26.04 -14.25 23.10
C GLU A 172 -26.38 -12.76 23.02
N LEU A 173 -26.57 -12.11 24.18
CA LEU A 173 -26.80 -10.65 24.20
C LEU A 173 -25.56 -9.89 23.68
N HIS A 174 -24.34 -10.27 24.11
CA HIS A 174 -23.10 -9.66 23.59
C HIS A 174 -22.93 -9.93 22.09
N ARG A 175 -23.30 -11.13 21.61
CA ARG A 175 -23.27 -11.46 20.17
C ARG A 175 -24.22 -10.56 19.36
N ALA A 176 -25.45 -10.39 19.83
CA ALA A 176 -26.40 -9.49 19.17
C ALA A 176 -25.89 -8.04 19.14
N ASN A 177 -25.36 -7.55 20.27
CA ASN A 177 -24.86 -6.19 20.38
C ASN A 177 -23.62 -5.95 19.48
N LEU A 178 -22.67 -6.91 19.42
CA LEU A 178 -21.51 -6.77 18.56
C LEU A 178 -21.88 -6.79 17.07
N LEU A 179 -22.85 -7.63 16.67
CA LEU A 179 -23.33 -7.61 15.27
C LEU A 179 -23.95 -6.28 14.91
N ASN A 180 -24.80 -5.73 15.79
CA ASN A 180 -25.41 -4.40 15.57
C ASN A 180 -24.35 -3.30 15.51
N LYS A 181 -23.35 -3.27 16.39
CA LYS A 181 -22.31 -2.25 16.42
C LYS A 181 -21.36 -2.34 15.20
N LEU A 182 -21.10 -3.56 14.75
CA LEU A 182 -20.30 -3.82 13.54
C LEU A 182 -21.11 -3.61 12.25
N ASP A 183 -22.42 -3.38 12.34
CA ASP A 183 -23.34 -3.39 11.18
C ASP A 183 -23.13 -4.67 10.33
N ALA A 184 -23.03 -5.82 11.03
CA ALA A 184 -22.77 -7.11 10.43
C ALA A 184 -24.04 -7.96 10.43
N HIS A 185 -24.37 -8.53 9.27
CA HIS A 185 -25.58 -9.36 9.09
C HIS A 185 -25.38 -10.81 9.55
N SER A 186 -24.15 -11.20 9.82
CA SER A 186 -23.84 -12.56 10.27
C SER A 186 -22.57 -12.61 11.13
N THR A 187 -22.47 -13.68 11.92
CA THR A 187 -21.24 -13.98 12.68
C THR A 187 -20.01 -14.11 11.78
N ALA A 188 -20.16 -14.72 10.60
CA ALA A 188 -19.08 -14.86 9.64
C ALA A 188 -18.57 -13.48 9.13
N GLU A 189 -19.48 -12.54 8.91
CA GLU A 189 -19.13 -11.18 8.54
C GLU A 189 -18.40 -10.45 9.68
N ALA A 190 -18.86 -10.58 10.92
CA ALA A 190 -18.19 -10.00 12.08
C ALA A 190 -16.75 -10.54 12.25
N VAL A 191 -16.57 -11.84 12.03
CA VAL A 191 -15.23 -12.48 12.07
C VAL A 191 -14.35 -11.95 10.93
N ARG A 192 -14.89 -11.80 9.70
CA ARG A 192 -14.15 -11.21 8.57
C ARG A 192 -13.67 -9.81 8.89
N ILE A 193 -14.54 -8.95 9.45
CA ILE A 193 -14.17 -7.59 9.87
C ILE A 193 -13.04 -7.60 10.90
N ALA A 194 -13.11 -8.51 11.89
CA ALA A 194 -12.05 -8.65 12.88
C ALA A 194 -10.70 -9.08 12.27
N MET A 195 -10.73 -9.98 11.28
CA MET A 195 -9.54 -10.40 10.53
C MET A 195 -8.94 -9.26 9.72
N GLU A 196 -9.76 -8.52 8.97
CA GLU A 196 -9.35 -7.36 8.18
C GLU A 196 -8.73 -6.25 9.05
N GLY A 197 -9.29 -6.02 10.26
CA GLY A 197 -8.76 -5.06 11.23
C GLY A 197 -7.44 -5.49 11.91
N GLY A 198 -7.04 -6.75 11.76
CA GLY A 198 -5.85 -7.30 12.43
C GLY A 198 -6.03 -7.54 13.93
N ASP A 199 -7.24 -7.46 14.45
CA ASP A 199 -7.56 -7.58 15.90
C ASP A 199 -7.44 -9.04 16.42
N MET A 200 -7.21 -10.01 15.51
CA MET A 200 -7.08 -11.44 15.81
C MET A 200 -5.66 -11.88 16.20
N THR A 201 -4.64 -11.04 16.05
CA THR A 201 -3.26 -11.37 16.39
C THR A 201 -2.92 -11.20 17.87
N LEU A 202 -3.77 -10.54 18.66
CA LEU A 202 -3.55 -10.28 20.07
C LEU A 202 -3.83 -11.47 21.00
N GLY A 203 -4.19 -12.62 20.46
CA GLY A 203 -4.50 -13.84 21.24
C GLY A 203 -3.45 -14.94 21.18
N ILE A 204 -2.28 -14.76 20.52
CA ILE A 204 -1.25 -15.79 20.36
C ILE A 204 -0.07 -15.59 21.33
N THR A 205 0.04 -14.45 21.99
CA THR A 205 0.95 -14.31 23.14
C THR A 205 0.25 -14.79 24.42
N GLY A 206 0.01 -16.09 24.47
CA GLY A 206 -0.33 -16.80 25.69
C GLY A 206 0.94 -17.00 26.49
N GLU A 207 0.93 -16.50 27.69
CA GLU A 207 1.87 -16.86 28.74
C GLU A 207 1.96 -18.39 28.85
N ALA A 208 3.20 -18.89 28.79
CA ALA A 208 3.58 -20.19 29.27
C ALA A 208 3.90 -20.06 30.76
#